data_4cb8113fe44abd9404e02c27a820c5b0
#
_entry.id   4cb8113fe44abd9404e02c27a820c5b0
#
_cell.length_a   1.000
_cell.length_b   1.000
_cell.length_c   1.000
_cell.angle_alpha   90.00
_cell.angle_beta   90.00
_cell.angle_gamma   90.00
#
_symmetry.space_group_name_H-M   'P 1'
#
loop_
_entity.id
_entity.type
_entity.pdbx_description
1 polymer ?
#
loop_
_entity_poly.entity_id
_entity_poly.type
_entity_poly.pdbx_seq_one_letter_code
_entity_poly.pdbx_strand_id
1 'polypeptide(L)' 'MNFIQRYKKPEYIGVGDNVRYKNKEYQVLINYIKGDQDRKGFIPTENFTILINQRGKRVTCHNFKELEITP' A
#
# COMPACT_ATOMS: atom_id res chain seq x y z
N MET A 1 5.99 -6.27 -22.19
CA MET A 1 6.69 -5.19 -21.47
C MET A 1 5.95 -4.88 -20.17
N ASN A 2 6.65 -4.96 -19.06
CA ASN A 2 6.04 -4.64 -17.77
C ASN A 2 6.10 -3.15 -17.54
N PHE A 3 4.94 -2.58 -17.25
CA PHE A 3 4.83 -1.17 -16.97
C PHE A 3 4.75 -0.98 -15.45
N ILE A 4 5.67 -0.19 -14.89
CA ILE A 4 5.70 0.10 -13.45
C ILE A 4 5.37 1.58 -13.26
N GLN A 5 4.43 1.84 -12.37
CA GLN A 5 3.95 3.19 -12.11
C GLN A 5 3.84 3.41 -10.61
N ARG A 6 4.31 4.57 -10.14
CA ARG A 6 4.18 4.96 -8.74
C ARG A 6 2.83 5.60 -8.50
N TYR A 7 2.30 5.42 -7.30
CA TYR A 7 1.09 6.09 -6.88
C TYR A 7 1.33 7.60 -6.77
N LYS A 8 0.40 8.38 -7.29
CA LYS A 8 0.45 9.84 -7.19
C LYS A 8 -0.21 10.37 -5.94
N LYS A 9 -1.23 9.66 -5.45
CA LYS A 9 -1.99 10.02 -4.25
C LYS A 9 -2.28 8.77 -3.43
N PRO A 10 -2.27 8.87 -2.08
CA PRO A 10 -2.50 7.69 -1.25
C PRO A 10 -3.90 7.08 -1.44
N GLU A 11 -4.92 7.87 -1.75
CA GLU A 11 -6.28 7.38 -1.96
C GLU A 11 -6.42 6.52 -3.23
N TYR A 12 -5.43 6.52 -4.11
CA TYR A 12 -5.46 5.68 -5.31
C TYR A 12 -4.98 4.26 -5.06
N ILE A 13 -4.41 3.98 -3.88
CA ILE A 13 -3.93 2.66 -3.53
C ILE A 13 -5.11 1.75 -3.24
N GLY A 14 -5.26 0.70 -4.02
CA GLY A 14 -6.34 -0.26 -3.88
C GLY A 14 -5.92 -1.53 -3.16
N VAL A 15 -6.78 -2.03 -2.27
CA VAL A 15 -6.57 -3.35 -1.65
C VAL A 15 -6.55 -4.42 -2.74
N GLY A 16 -5.54 -5.28 -2.70
CA GLY A 16 -5.33 -6.31 -3.70
C GLY A 16 -4.41 -5.92 -4.85
N ASP A 17 -4.01 -4.65 -4.93
CA ASP A 17 -3.06 -4.22 -5.96
C ASP A 17 -1.72 -4.92 -5.79
N ASN A 18 -1.12 -5.33 -6.92
CA ASN A 18 0.24 -5.86 -6.94
C ASN A 18 1.21 -4.70 -7.01
N VAL A 19 2.14 -4.65 -6.06
CA VAL A 19 3.07 -3.54 -5.94
C VAL A 19 4.48 -4.04 -5.75
N ARG A 20 5.45 -3.20 -6.09
CA ARG A 20 6.85 -3.40 -5.76
C ARG A 20 7.26 -2.37 -4.71
N TYR A 21 7.91 -2.85 -3.66
CA TYR A 21 8.41 -2.01 -2.57
C TYR A 21 9.81 -2.50 -2.19
N LYS A 22 10.79 -1.61 -2.24
CA LYS A 22 12.20 -1.93 -1.95
C LYS A 22 12.69 -3.14 -2.75
N ASN A 23 12.35 -3.17 -4.04
CA ASN A 23 12.71 -4.23 -5.00
C ASN A 23 12.12 -5.60 -4.68
N LYS A 24 11.07 -5.66 -3.87
CA LYS A 24 10.35 -6.89 -3.56
C LYS A 24 8.89 -6.75 -3.92
N GLU A 25 8.28 -7.87 -4.29
CA GLU A 25 6.89 -7.90 -4.71
C GLU A 25 5.96 -8.18 -3.53
N TYR A 26 4.88 -7.40 -3.45
CA TYR A 26 3.86 -7.51 -2.42
C TYR A 26 2.50 -7.28 -3.03
N GLN A 27 1.47 -7.55 -2.22
CA GLN A 27 0.10 -7.18 -2.52
C GLN A 27 -0.39 -6.24 -1.41
N VAL A 28 -1.19 -5.24 -1.78
CA VAL A 28 -1.74 -4.32 -0.79
C VAL A 28 -2.82 -5.04 0.02
N LEU A 29 -2.62 -5.11 1.33
CA LEU A 29 -3.57 -5.72 2.25
C LEU A 29 -4.54 -4.70 2.80
N ILE A 30 -4.04 -3.57 3.29
CA ILE A 30 -4.84 -2.48 3.84
C ILE A 30 -4.13 -1.16 3.51
N ASN A 31 -4.90 -0.13 3.19
CA ASN A 31 -4.37 1.21 3.02
C ASN A 31 -5.05 2.16 4.01
N TYR A 32 -4.28 2.82 4.85
CA TYR A 32 -4.78 3.77 5.83
C TYR A 32 -4.50 5.20 5.38
N ILE A 33 -5.55 6.02 5.33
CA ILE A 33 -5.47 7.42 4.95
C ILE A 33 -5.58 8.29 6.19
N LYS A 34 -4.70 9.26 6.34
CA LYS A 34 -4.75 10.21 7.46
C LYS A 34 -6.13 10.81 7.62
N GLY A 35 -6.70 10.71 8.80
CA GLY A 35 -7.98 11.30 9.15
C GLY A 35 -9.20 10.48 8.77
N ASP A 36 -9.04 9.40 8.01
CA ASP A 36 -10.17 8.54 7.62
C ASP A 36 -10.41 7.48 8.68
N GLN A 37 -11.61 7.50 9.27
CA GLN A 37 -11.99 6.52 10.28
C GLN A 37 -12.31 5.18 9.62
N ASP A 38 -11.72 4.09 10.12
CA ASP A 38 -12.06 2.75 9.65
C ASP A 38 -13.32 2.21 10.34
N ARG A 39 -13.70 0.97 9.99
CA ARG A 39 -14.91 0.36 10.53
C ARG A 39 -14.84 0.10 12.04
N LYS A 40 -13.64 0.04 12.59
CA LYS A 40 -13.41 -0.21 14.02
C LYS A 40 -13.27 1.07 14.83
N GLY A 41 -13.34 2.23 14.16
CA GLY A 41 -13.20 3.52 14.80
C GLY A 41 -11.78 4.04 14.86
N PHE A 42 -10.82 3.34 14.27
CA PHE A 42 -9.43 3.80 14.22
C PHE A 42 -9.29 4.95 13.23
N ILE A 43 -8.63 6.03 13.66
CA ILE A 43 -8.35 7.21 12.83
C ILE A 43 -6.84 7.33 12.70
N PRO A 44 -6.25 7.04 11.52
CA PRO A 44 -4.81 7.19 11.33
C PRO A 44 -4.35 8.63 11.47
N THR A 45 -3.20 8.83 12.11
CA THR A 45 -2.57 10.14 12.22
C THR A 45 -1.65 10.45 11.04
N GLU A 46 -1.35 9.44 10.21
CA GLU A 46 -0.58 9.59 8.99
C GLU A 46 -0.97 8.50 8.00
N ASN A 47 -0.63 8.70 6.74
CA ASN A 47 -0.86 7.69 5.72
C ASN A 47 0.11 6.54 5.90
N PHE A 48 -0.39 5.30 5.82
CA PHE A 48 0.47 4.13 5.76
C PHE A 48 -0.27 2.96 5.10
N THR A 49 0.51 2.05 4.53
CA THR A 49 -0.03 0.92 3.78
C THR A 49 0.55 -0.37 4.34
N ILE A 50 -0.30 -1.35 4.59
CA ILE A 50 0.12 -2.69 5.00
C ILE A 50 0.21 -3.55 3.75
N LEU A 51 1.39 -4.13 3.53
CA LEU A 51 1.68 -5.01 2.40
C LEU A 51 1.82 -6.43 2.89
N ILE A 52 1.51 -7.40 2.03
CA ILE A 52 1.68 -8.81 2.34
C ILE A 52 2.38 -9.50 1.16
N ASN A 53 3.35 -10.38 1.46
CA ASN A 53 4.02 -11.16 0.44
C ASN A 53 3.36 -12.54 0.30
N GLN A 54 3.87 -13.34 -0.65
CA GLN A 54 3.34 -14.68 -0.91
C GLN A 54 3.50 -15.64 0.27
N ARG A 55 4.43 -15.35 1.18
CA ARG A 55 4.66 -16.15 2.38
C ARG A 55 3.78 -15.75 3.55
N GLY A 56 2.93 -14.73 3.34
CA GLY A 56 2.08 -14.21 4.40
C GLY A 56 2.75 -13.22 5.34
N LYS A 57 3.98 -12.79 5.03
CA LYS A 57 4.67 -11.80 5.85
C LYS A 57 4.15 -10.41 5.55
N ARG A 58 3.85 -9.65 6.59
CA ARG A 58 3.34 -8.28 6.48
C ARG A 58 4.45 -7.27 6.67
N VAL A 59 4.40 -6.20 5.89
CA VAL A 59 5.35 -5.08 5.94
C VAL A 59 4.55 -3.79 5.88
N THR A 60 4.97 -2.80 6.66
CA THR A 60 4.32 -1.48 6.67
C THR A 60 5.11 -0.50 5.83
N CYS A 61 4.44 0.16 4.89
CA CYS A 61 5.03 1.22 4.08
C CYS A 61 4.45 2.56 4.53
N HIS A 62 5.30 3.47 5.01
CA HIS A 62 4.89 4.80 5.49
C HIS A 62 4.92 5.85 4.40
N ASN A 63 5.59 5.58 3.28
CA ASN A 63 5.67 6.52 2.16
C ASN A 63 5.11 5.86 0.90
N PHE A 64 3.85 6.16 0.59
CA PHE A 64 3.19 5.59 -0.57
C PHE A 64 3.90 5.86 -1.89
N LYS A 65 4.73 6.92 -1.95
CA LYS A 65 5.50 7.26 -3.16
C LYS A 65 6.57 6.22 -3.48
N GLU A 66 6.95 5.40 -2.51
CA GLU A 66 7.89 4.30 -2.73
C GLU A 66 7.23 3.06 -3.35
N LEU A 67 5.91 3.03 -3.41
CA LEU A 67 5.19 1.90 -4.00
C LEU A 67 5.10 2.07 -5.51
N GLU A 68 5.42 1.00 -6.23
CA GLU A 68 5.29 0.94 -7.68
C GLU A 68 4.23 -0.09 -8.04
N ILE A 69 3.26 0.33 -8.85
CA ILE A 69 2.19 -0.56 -9.30
C ILE A 69 2.73 -1.44 -10.42
N THR A 70 2.60 -2.75 -10.26
CA THR A 70 2.94 -3.69 -11.34
C THR A 70 1.64 -4.20 -11.96
N PRO A 71 1.44 -3.96 -13.26
CA PRO A 71 0.23 -4.45 -13.95
C PRO A 71 0.21 -5.99 -14.06
#